data_c48fc6eb819929f8ae6f08d26a83e133
#
_entry.id   c48fc6eb819929f8ae6f08d26a83e133
#
_cell.length_a   1.000
_cell.length_b   1.000
_cell.length_c   1.000
_cell.angle_alpha   90.00
_cell.angle_beta   90.00
_cell.angle_gamma   90.00
#
_symmetry.space_group_name_H-M   'P 1'
#
loop_
_entity.id
_entity.type
_entity.pdbx_description
1 polymer ?
#
loop_
_entity_poly.entity_id
_entity_poly.type
_entity_poly.pdbx_seq_one_letter_code
_entity_poly.pdbx_strand_id
1 'polypeptide(L)'
;YHVWHIEHQKGFDNEPRAFVFSIYLNDVEDGGETEFLHFSKRVKPKTGRIVIWPAGFPYLHRGNPPLSGEKYILTSWMMLR
;
A
#
# COMPACT_ATOMS: atom_id res chain seq x y z
N TYR A 1 -4.06 3.65 6.58
CA TYR A 1 -4.09 4.92 5.84
C TYR A 1 -5.16 4.94 4.77
N HIS A 2 -6.15 5.77 4.92
CA HIS A 2 -7.16 5.99 3.89
C HIS A 2 -6.97 7.33 3.18
N VAL A 3 -5.87 8.02 3.45
CA VAL A 3 -5.49 9.28 2.80
C VAL A 3 -4.55 8.98 1.64
N TRP A 4 -4.74 9.66 0.51
CA TRP A 4 -3.83 9.52 -0.63
C TRP A 4 -2.42 9.99 -0.25
N HIS A 5 -1.41 9.15 -0.52
CA HIS A 5 -0.03 9.46 -0.18
C HIS A 5 0.95 8.72 -1.08
N ILE A 6 2.21 9.15 -1.06
CA ILE A 6 3.32 8.44 -1.67
C ILE A 6 4.30 8.03 -0.58
N GLU A 7 5.13 7.03 -0.88
CA GLU A 7 6.10 6.50 0.09
C GLU A 7 7.50 7.07 -0.09
N HIS A 8 7.72 7.82 -1.14
CA HIS A 8 9.03 8.42 -1.41
C HIS A 8 9.17 9.71 -0.62
N GLN A 9 9.49 9.57 0.66
CA GLN A 9 9.64 10.70 1.57
C GLN A 9 11.11 10.89 1.93
N LYS A 10 11.56 12.13 1.87
CA LYS A 10 12.80 12.53 2.49
C LYS A 10 12.48 12.73 3.97
N GLY A 11 12.85 11.80 4.78
CA GLY A 11 12.42 11.83 6.14
C GLY A 11 13.54 11.62 7.13
N PHE A 12 13.14 11.06 8.22
CA PHE A 12 13.93 10.92 9.41
C PHE A 12 15.17 10.05 9.26
N ASP A 13 15.19 9.18 8.27
CA ASP A 13 16.24 8.20 8.07
C ASP A 13 17.25 8.58 6.98
N ASN A 14 17.04 9.68 6.29
CA ASN A 14 17.88 10.16 5.18
C ASN A 14 18.07 9.14 4.05
N GLU A 15 17.33 8.05 4.07
CA GLU A 15 17.39 7.03 3.03
C GLU A 15 16.05 7.02 2.26
N PRO A 16 16.09 7.34 0.95
CA PRO A 16 14.85 7.32 0.19
C PRO A 16 14.32 5.91 0.03
N ARG A 17 13.03 5.76 0.20
CA ARG A 17 12.34 4.49 -0.06
C ARG A 17 12.23 4.29 -1.56
N ALA A 18 12.69 3.13 -2.06
CA ALA A 18 12.64 2.81 -3.48
C ALA A 18 11.35 2.08 -3.85
N PHE A 19 11.01 1.07 -3.08
CA PHE A 19 9.83 0.24 -3.30
C PHE A 19 9.09 0.02 -2.00
N VAL A 20 7.78 -0.18 -2.15
CA VAL A 20 6.89 -0.57 -1.05
C VAL A 20 6.33 -1.94 -1.39
N PHE A 21 6.22 -2.81 -0.41
CA PHE A 21 5.47 -4.03 -0.58
C PHE A 21 4.52 -4.26 0.58
N SER A 22 3.38 -4.82 0.26
CA SER A 22 2.35 -5.16 1.25
C SER A 22 1.90 -6.59 1.04
N ILE A 23 1.69 -7.30 2.13
CA ILE A 23 1.15 -8.65 2.12
C ILE A 23 -0.17 -8.61 2.88
N TYR A 24 -1.25 -9.03 2.22
CA TYR A 24 -2.53 -9.16 2.90
C TYR A 24 -2.54 -10.44 3.74
N LEU A 25 -2.87 -10.32 5.01
CA LEU A 25 -2.84 -11.44 5.95
C LEU A 25 -4.20 -12.12 6.10
N ASN A 26 -5.25 -11.51 5.56
CA ASN A 26 -6.58 -12.09 5.56
C ASN A 26 -7.38 -11.61 4.35
N ASP A 27 -8.49 -12.31 4.07
CA ASP A 27 -9.44 -11.90 3.05
C ASP A 27 -10.38 -10.84 3.63
N VAL A 28 -10.73 -9.85 2.80
CA VAL A 28 -11.77 -8.87 3.11
C VAL A 28 -12.73 -8.84 1.93
N GLU A 29 -14.00 -9.12 2.18
CA GLU A 29 -14.98 -9.20 1.10
C GLU A 29 -15.34 -7.84 0.52
N ASP A 30 -15.57 -6.85 1.40
CA ASP A 30 -15.98 -5.51 1.00
C ASP A 30 -15.00 -4.48 1.54
N GLY A 31 -14.50 -3.64 0.64
CA GLY A 31 -13.53 -2.61 1.00
C GLY A 31 -12.15 -3.17 1.26
N GLY A 32 -11.34 -2.41 1.95
CA GLY A 32 -9.98 -2.81 2.33
C GLY A 32 -8.95 -2.80 1.22
N GLU A 33 -9.31 -2.39 0.01
CA GLU A 33 -8.40 -2.39 -1.14
C GLU A 33 -7.26 -1.40 -0.96
N THR A 34 -6.13 -1.69 -1.60
CA THR A 34 -5.10 -0.69 -1.87
C THR A 34 -5.44 -0.05 -3.20
N GLU A 35 -5.62 1.25 -3.20
CA GLU A 35 -6.07 1.98 -4.38
C GLU A 35 -4.99 2.93 -4.87
N PHE A 36 -4.72 2.89 -6.19
CA PHE A 36 -3.75 3.75 -6.86
C PHE A 36 -4.48 4.78 -7.71
N LEU A 37 -4.33 6.05 -7.35
CA LEU A 37 -5.10 7.14 -7.95
C LEU A 37 -4.86 7.28 -9.46
N HIS A 38 -3.61 7.41 -9.86
CA HIS A 38 -3.28 7.71 -11.26
C HIS A 38 -3.46 6.54 -12.22
N PHE A 39 -3.57 5.34 -11.70
CA PHE A 39 -3.82 4.15 -12.52
C PHE A 39 -5.25 3.66 -12.44
N SER A 40 -6.07 4.31 -11.63
CA SER A 40 -7.48 3.92 -11.38
C SER A 40 -7.59 2.44 -11.06
N LYS A 41 -6.66 1.94 -10.21
CA LYS A 41 -6.56 0.53 -9.91
C LYS A 41 -6.74 0.27 -8.43
N ARG A 42 -7.53 -0.74 -8.12
CA ARG A 42 -7.72 -1.24 -6.77
C ARG A 42 -7.25 -2.68 -6.67
N VAL A 43 -6.52 -2.99 -5.60
CA VAL A 43 -6.07 -4.35 -5.33
C VAL A 43 -6.86 -4.87 -4.15
N LYS A 44 -7.62 -5.94 -4.38
CA LYS A 44 -8.49 -6.52 -3.36
C LYS A 44 -7.68 -7.32 -2.35
N PRO A 45 -7.97 -7.15 -1.04
CA PRO A 45 -7.32 -7.96 -0.01
C PRO A 45 -7.65 -9.43 -0.16
N LYS A 46 -6.62 -10.25 -0.20
CA LYS A 46 -6.76 -11.70 -0.23
C LYS A 46 -5.55 -12.30 0.45
N THR A 47 -5.76 -13.26 1.31
CA THR A 47 -4.69 -13.89 2.09
C THR A 47 -3.52 -14.30 1.22
N GLY A 48 -2.32 -13.85 1.57
CA GLY A 48 -1.10 -14.16 0.86
C GLY A 48 -0.85 -13.34 -0.38
N ARG A 49 -1.77 -12.45 -0.78
CA ARG A 49 -1.55 -11.57 -1.92
C ARG A 49 -0.50 -10.53 -1.59
N ILE A 50 0.49 -10.41 -2.47
CA ILE A 50 1.57 -9.45 -2.32
C ILE A 50 1.41 -8.37 -3.39
N VAL A 51 1.53 -7.11 -2.98
CA VAL A 51 1.53 -5.96 -3.88
C VAL A 51 2.85 -5.24 -3.71
N ILE A 52 3.52 -4.95 -4.82
CA ILE A 52 4.80 -4.23 -4.84
C ILE A 52 4.67 -3.06 -5.79
N TRP A 53 5.10 -1.88 -5.35
CA TRP A 53 5.08 -0.69 -6.20
C TRP A 53 6.26 0.23 -5.86
N PRO A 54 6.71 1.06 -6.85
CA PRO A 54 7.70 2.10 -6.58
C PRO A 54 7.14 3.16 -5.61
N ALA A 55 8.02 3.73 -4.79
CA ALA A 55 7.61 4.60 -3.70
C ALA A 55 7.15 6.00 -4.12
N GLY A 56 7.52 6.44 -5.31
CA GLY A 56 7.30 7.80 -5.76
C GLY A 56 6.06 8.00 -6.63
N PHE A 57 5.90 9.23 -7.12
CA PHE A 57 4.92 9.58 -8.11
C PHE A 57 5.16 8.79 -9.41
N PRO A 58 4.19 8.24 -10.11
CA PRO A 58 2.74 8.44 -9.95
C PRO A 58 2.02 7.42 -9.07
N TYR A 59 2.70 6.84 -8.09
CA TYR A 59 2.14 5.79 -7.25
C TYR A 59 1.47 6.34 -5.99
N LEU A 60 0.73 7.44 -6.16
CA LEU A 60 -0.13 7.96 -5.11
C LEU A 60 -1.21 6.94 -4.81
N HIS A 61 -1.30 6.51 -3.56
CA HIS A 61 -2.18 5.41 -3.17
C HIS A 61 -2.80 5.66 -1.80
N ARG A 62 -3.77 4.83 -1.49
CA ARG A 62 -4.38 4.78 -0.15
C ARG A 62 -4.84 3.37 0.17
N GLY A 63 -4.90 3.06 1.45
CA GLY A 63 -5.57 1.84 1.92
C GLY A 63 -7.02 2.16 2.26
N ASN A 64 -7.94 1.57 1.54
CA ASN A 64 -9.36 1.77 1.81
C ASN A 64 -9.76 1.03 3.09
N PRO A 65 -10.64 1.60 3.92
CA PRO A 65 -11.10 0.90 5.11
C PRO A 65 -11.94 -0.32 4.73
N PRO A 66 -11.86 -1.40 5.51
CA PRO A 66 -12.74 -2.55 5.26
C PRO A 66 -14.19 -2.16 5.57
N LEU A 67 -15.10 -2.60 4.72
CA LEU A 67 -16.53 -2.39 4.88
C LEU A 67 -17.19 -3.62 5.52
N SER A 68 -16.48 -4.72 5.57
CA SER A 68 -16.90 -5.95 6.25
C SER A 68 -15.71 -6.58 6.94
N GLY A 69 -15.88 -7.02 8.19
CA GLY A 69 -14.83 -7.69 8.94
C GLY A 69 -13.63 -6.80 9.27
N GLU A 70 -12.50 -7.43 9.47
CA GLU A 70 -11.25 -6.76 9.83
C GLU A 70 -10.22 -6.94 8.71
N LYS A 71 -9.27 -6.03 8.66
CA LYS A 71 -8.18 -6.06 7.68
C LYS A 71 -6.84 -6.13 8.40
N TYR A 72 -6.05 -7.14 8.07
CA TYR A 72 -4.70 -7.29 8.57
C TYR A 72 -3.74 -7.26 7.39
N ILE A 73 -2.73 -6.38 7.47
CA ILE A 73 -1.77 -6.18 6.40
C ILE A 73 -0.39 -5.95 7.00
N LEU A 74 0.62 -6.49 6.32
CA LEU A 74 2.02 -6.23 6.64
C LEU A 74 2.61 -5.39 5.52
N THR A 75 3.17 -4.23 5.85
CA THR A 75 3.79 -3.33 4.88
C THR A 75 5.24 -3.09 5.25
N SER A 76 6.11 -3.10 4.25
CA SER A 76 7.52 -2.80 4.42
C SER A 76 8.08 -2.09 3.19
N TRP A 77 9.31 -1.63 3.29
CA TRP A 77 9.95 -0.83 2.26
C TRP A 77 11.33 -1.36 1.94
N MET A 78 11.71 -1.21 0.66
CA MET A 78 13.09 -1.42 0.22
C MET A 78 13.72 -0.06 -0.01
N MET A 79 14.85 0.19 0.64
CA MET A 79 15.52 1.48 0.60
C MET A 79 16.58 1.52 -0.49
N LEU A 80 16.82 2.73 -1.00
CA LEU A 80 18.00 3.01 -1.82
C LEU A 80 19.20 3.24 -0.90
N ARG A 81 20.32 2.68 -1.30
CA ARG A 81 21.58 2.87 -0.59
C ARG A 81 22.67 3.32 -1.53
#